data_33df0e6512bcd4e13cc124cc5323bd09
#
_entry.id   33df0e6512bcd4e13cc124cc5323bd09
#
_cell.length_a   1.000
_cell.length_b   1.000
_cell.length_c   1.000
_cell.angle_alpha   90.00
_cell.angle_beta   90.00
_cell.angle_gamma   90.00
#
_symmetry.space_group_name_H-M   'P 1'
#
loop_
_entity.id
_entity.type
_entity.pdbx_description
1 polymer ?
#
loop_
_entity_poly.entity_id
_entity_poly.type
_entity_poly.pdbx_seq_one_letter_code
_entity_poly.pdbx_strand_id
1 'polypeptide(L)'
;MATPLRAEVPEGFDAAKRNHLGFSAAGTYIGIWHLNNDVYVKKEDSETETDEGLEKEHYEQYLSGGDDFKGIGFSLGLSGMRDLGESLAVHANLYISLRHRFVNATEHHWKRTEYYLDDKLDHTSRDKGSKGKYDIVLNYWSLDLPIGIRYKMPRGYFIEAGGLFAYILSANLEVDLISLDFHSYAAGIELGVFATAGKTFPLPGNRALELYWNFTFGLTPLLNDRVAKYLYDDIRPREWLAQAGATLWLF
;
A
#
# COMPACT_ATOMS: atom_id res chain seq x y z
N MET A 1 -44.54 -22.24 -0.90
CA MET A 1 -43.33 -22.58 -1.66
C MET A 1 -42.88 -21.32 -2.36
N ALA A 2 -41.75 -20.76 -1.96
CA ALA A 2 -41.20 -19.56 -2.62
C ALA A 2 -40.45 -20.04 -3.87
N THR A 3 -40.88 -19.58 -5.04
CA THR A 3 -40.17 -19.79 -6.32
C THR A 3 -38.78 -19.18 -6.18
N PRO A 4 -37.69 -19.90 -6.48
CA PRO A 4 -36.36 -19.29 -6.44
C PRO A 4 -36.33 -18.13 -7.44
N LEU A 5 -35.96 -16.95 -6.97
CA LEU A 5 -35.72 -15.77 -7.80
C LEU A 5 -34.60 -16.14 -8.79
N ARG A 6 -35.02 -16.47 -10.01
CA ARG A 6 -34.09 -16.68 -11.12
C ARG A 6 -33.39 -15.35 -11.38
N ALA A 7 -32.09 -15.31 -11.24
CA ALA A 7 -31.29 -14.17 -11.65
C ALA A 7 -31.56 -13.94 -13.13
N GLU A 8 -32.23 -12.84 -13.49
CA GLU A 8 -32.32 -12.41 -14.87
C GLU A 8 -30.90 -12.06 -15.32
N VAL A 9 -30.31 -12.95 -16.11
CA VAL A 9 -29.08 -12.66 -16.85
C VAL A 9 -29.41 -11.49 -17.77
N PRO A 10 -28.67 -10.37 -17.73
CA PRO A 10 -28.95 -9.26 -18.63
C PRO A 10 -29.01 -9.75 -20.08
N GLU A 11 -30.09 -9.44 -20.79
CA GLU A 11 -30.22 -9.74 -22.22
C GLU A 11 -29.03 -9.14 -22.96
N GLY A 12 -28.22 -9.98 -23.63
CA GLY A 12 -26.99 -9.57 -24.33
C GLY A 12 -25.70 -10.16 -23.80
N PHE A 13 -25.71 -10.74 -22.59
CA PHE A 13 -24.59 -11.57 -22.12
C PHE A 13 -24.87 -13.01 -22.58
N ASP A 14 -24.13 -13.49 -23.58
CA ASP A 14 -24.31 -14.85 -24.09
C ASP A 14 -23.98 -15.86 -22.99
N ALA A 15 -25.00 -16.42 -22.36
CA ALA A 15 -24.88 -17.42 -21.30
C ALA A 15 -24.17 -18.72 -21.76
N ALA A 16 -23.99 -18.91 -23.07
CA ALA A 16 -23.23 -20.00 -23.65
C ALA A 16 -21.72 -19.77 -23.60
N LYS A 17 -21.24 -18.52 -23.48
CA LYS A 17 -19.83 -18.21 -23.37
C LYS A 17 -19.38 -18.29 -21.92
N ARG A 18 -18.48 -19.23 -21.64
CA ARG A 18 -17.89 -19.42 -20.30
C ARG A 18 -16.69 -18.51 -20.02
N ASN A 19 -16.13 -17.88 -21.02
CA ASN A 19 -14.92 -17.04 -20.91
C ASN A 19 -15.23 -15.63 -21.42
N HIS A 20 -14.85 -14.63 -20.64
CA HIS A 20 -15.01 -13.23 -20.95
C HIS A 20 -13.66 -12.52 -20.87
N LEU A 21 -13.40 -11.62 -21.82
CA LEU A 21 -12.22 -10.74 -21.82
C LEU A 21 -12.65 -9.29 -21.83
N GLY A 22 -11.89 -8.44 -21.16
CA GLY A 22 -12.19 -7.03 -21.05
C GLY A 22 -10.96 -6.18 -20.81
N PHE A 23 -11.19 -4.87 -20.82
CA PHE A 23 -10.23 -3.86 -20.43
C PHE A 23 -10.69 -3.19 -19.16
N SER A 24 -9.77 -3.00 -18.22
CA SER A 24 -10.06 -2.40 -16.94
C SER A 24 -9.19 -1.18 -16.67
N ALA A 25 -9.79 -0.21 -15.98
CA ALA A 25 -9.10 0.95 -15.44
C ALA A 25 -9.60 1.23 -14.03
N ALA A 26 -8.70 1.65 -13.14
CA ALA A 26 -9.04 2.01 -11.77
C ALA A 26 -8.22 3.19 -11.27
N GLY A 27 -8.87 4.08 -10.50
CA GLY A 27 -8.22 5.04 -9.62
C GLY A 27 -8.09 4.45 -8.22
N THR A 28 -6.98 4.73 -7.56
CA THR A 28 -6.62 4.14 -6.27
C THR A 28 -6.34 5.23 -5.25
N TYR A 29 -6.88 5.10 -4.05
CA TYR A 29 -6.41 5.79 -2.86
C TYR A 29 -5.59 4.81 -2.03
N ILE A 30 -4.44 5.27 -1.52
CA ILE A 30 -3.44 4.45 -0.85
C ILE A 30 -3.29 4.93 0.59
N GLY A 31 -3.28 4.01 1.53
CA GLY A 31 -2.89 4.29 2.91
C GLY A 31 -1.87 3.26 3.39
N ILE A 32 -1.11 3.65 4.40
CA ILE A 32 -0.14 2.77 5.04
C ILE A 32 -0.57 2.58 6.48
N TRP A 33 -0.41 1.39 6.99
CA TRP A 33 -0.67 1.04 8.38
C TRP A 33 0.56 0.35 8.98
N HIS A 34 0.66 0.33 10.30
CA HIS A 34 1.87 -0.08 11.03
C HIS A 34 3.12 0.76 10.71
N LEU A 35 2.92 2.03 10.33
CA LEU A 35 3.99 3.00 10.43
C LEU A 35 3.86 3.63 11.82
N ASN A 36 4.89 3.53 12.64
CA ASN A 36 4.94 4.30 13.88
C ASN A 36 5.02 5.79 13.52
N ASN A 37 4.41 6.65 14.36
CA ASN A 37 4.46 8.10 14.19
C ASN A 37 5.87 8.65 14.08
N ASP A 38 6.82 8.00 14.76
CA ASP A 38 8.21 8.40 14.83
C ASP A 38 9.10 7.29 14.25
N VAL A 39 9.85 7.63 13.20
CA VAL A 39 10.87 6.76 12.61
C VAL A 39 12.23 7.22 13.10
N TYR A 40 12.89 6.43 13.93
CA TYR A 40 14.22 6.75 14.41
C TYR A 40 15.26 6.58 13.29
N VAL A 41 15.96 7.67 13.00
CA VAL A 41 17.00 7.71 11.96
C VAL A 41 18.37 7.43 12.55
N LYS A 42 18.58 7.87 13.80
CA LYS A 42 19.88 7.75 14.48
C LYS A 42 19.68 7.67 15.99
N LYS A 43 20.37 6.70 16.60
CA LYS A 43 20.56 6.63 18.06
C LYS A 43 22.04 6.46 18.32
N GLU A 44 22.61 7.29 19.15
CA GLU A 44 24.02 7.21 19.53
C GLU A 44 24.14 7.44 21.02
N ASP A 45 24.88 6.58 21.65
CA ASP A 45 25.30 6.72 23.04
C ASP A 45 26.81 6.88 23.05
N SER A 46 27.31 7.90 23.72
CA SER A 46 28.73 8.12 23.89
C SER A 46 29.07 8.38 25.34
N GLU A 47 30.24 7.92 25.76
CA GLU A 47 30.77 8.19 27.07
C GLU A 47 32.14 8.86 26.90
N THR A 48 32.37 9.97 27.59
CA THR A 48 33.61 10.73 27.53
C THR A 48 34.08 11.02 28.95
N GLU A 49 35.28 10.56 29.28
CA GLU A 49 35.95 10.98 30.52
C GLU A 49 36.53 12.37 30.32
N THR A 50 36.21 13.27 31.22
CA THR A 50 36.73 14.64 31.27
C THR A 50 37.49 14.85 32.57
N ASP A 51 38.31 15.90 32.66
CA ASP A 51 39.03 16.24 33.90
C ASP A 51 38.09 16.52 35.09
N GLU A 52 36.81 16.78 34.81
CA GLU A 52 35.77 17.09 35.79
C GLU A 52 34.86 15.89 36.12
N GLY A 53 35.03 14.72 35.44
CA GLY A 53 34.20 13.53 35.64
C GLY A 53 33.85 12.80 34.37
N LEU A 54 32.76 12.01 34.42
CA LEU A 54 32.27 11.22 33.28
C LEU A 54 31.02 11.94 32.67
N GLU A 55 31.09 12.15 31.38
CA GLU A 55 29.97 12.67 30.58
C GLU A 55 29.39 11.55 29.72
N LYS A 56 28.07 11.32 29.85
CA LYS A 56 27.30 10.38 29.01
C LYS A 56 26.33 11.16 28.14
N GLU A 57 26.48 11.02 26.84
CA GLU A 57 25.58 11.61 25.88
C GLU A 57 24.67 10.56 25.26
N HIS A 58 23.39 10.84 25.21
CA HIS A 58 22.39 10.08 24.50
C HIS A 58 21.76 10.98 23.45
N TYR A 59 21.90 10.62 22.18
CA TYR A 59 21.39 11.37 21.04
C TYR A 59 20.39 10.53 20.25
N GLU A 60 19.21 11.08 20.00
CA GLU A 60 18.18 10.50 19.15
C GLU A 60 17.77 11.49 18.07
N GLN A 61 17.63 10.98 16.84
CA GLN A 61 17.12 11.70 15.69
C GLN A 61 16.00 10.87 15.07
N TYR A 62 14.84 11.48 14.89
CA TYR A 62 13.67 10.81 14.36
C TYR A 62 12.86 11.71 13.43
N LEU A 63 12.15 11.07 12.50
CA LEU A 63 11.18 11.71 11.62
C LEU A 63 9.78 11.43 12.18
N SER A 64 9.00 12.48 12.37
CA SER A 64 7.58 12.38 12.72
C SER A 64 6.70 12.67 11.51
N GLY A 65 5.45 12.21 11.52
CA GLY A 65 4.48 12.42 10.45
C GLY A 65 4.19 11.16 9.62
N GLY A 66 4.72 10.00 10.00
CA GLY A 66 4.46 8.73 9.32
C GLY A 66 2.98 8.35 9.19
N ASP A 67 2.12 8.78 10.11
CA ASP A 67 0.67 8.55 10.07
C ASP A 67 -0.03 9.22 8.89
N ASP A 68 0.56 10.29 8.36
CA ASP A 68 0.03 11.05 7.24
C ASP A 68 0.47 10.50 5.88
N PHE A 69 1.11 9.32 5.85
CA PHE A 69 1.55 8.71 4.60
C PHE A 69 0.35 8.26 3.78
N LYS A 70 0.04 9.03 2.76
CA LYS A 70 -1.11 8.87 1.86
C LYS A 70 -0.65 8.80 0.43
N GLY A 71 -1.51 8.28 -0.43
CA GLY A 71 -1.17 8.26 -1.85
C GLY A 71 -2.37 8.10 -2.75
N ILE A 72 -2.10 8.32 -4.00
CA ILE A 72 -3.02 8.08 -5.10
C ILE A 72 -2.35 7.18 -6.13
N GLY A 73 -3.15 6.46 -6.89
CA GLY A 73 -2.64 5.58 -7.93
C GLY A 73 -3.62 5.45 -9.08
N PHE A 74 -3.11 4.86 -10.12
CA PHE A 74 -3.89 4.55 -11.31
C PHE A 74 -3.44 3.21 -11.88
N SER A 75 -4.40 2.40 -12.31
CA SER A 75 -4.16 1.07 -12.88
C SER A 75 -4.88 0.93 -14.22
N LEU A 76 -4.21 0.36 -15.19
CA LEU A 76 -4.76 -0.03 -16.50
C LEU A 76 -4.41 -1.47 -16.78
N GLY A 77 -5.34 -2.23 -17.37
CA GLY A 77 -5.02 -3.63 -17.66
C GLY A 77 -6.09 -4.40 -18.41
N LEU A 78 -5.83 -5.68 -18.48
CA LEU A 78 -6.69 -6.69 -19.08
C LEU A 78 -7.41 -7.46 -17.98
N SER A 79 -8.67 -7.80 -18.23
CA SER A 79 -9.50 -8.59 -17.35
C SER A 79 -9.93 -9.87 -18.04
N GLY A 80 -9.87 -10.98 -17.33
CA GLY A 80 -10.37 -12.26 -17.77
C GLY A 80 -11.31 -12.85 -16.72
N MET A 81 -12.45 -13.38 -17.15
CA MET A 81 -13.40 -14.04 -16.28
C MET A 81 -13.84 -15.37 -16.91
N ARG A 82 -13.90 -16.40 -16.10
CA ARG A 82 -14.43 -17.72 -16.48
C ARG A 82 -15.56 -18.12 -15.57
N ASP A 83 -16.71 -18.34 -16.14
CA ASP A 83 -17.88 -18.83 -15.42
C ASP A 83 -17.74 -20.29 -15.04
N LEU A 84 -17.92 -20.60 -13.75
CA LEU A 84 -17.94 -21.94 -13.19
C LEU A 84 -19.37 -22.50 -13.09
N GLY A 85 -20.36 -21.61 -13.16
CA GLY A 85 -21.77 -21.91 -13.06
C GLY A 85 -22.60 -20.62 -13.22
N GLU A 86 -23.89 -20.68 -12.91
CA GLU A 86 -24.79 -19.52 -13.05
C GLU A 86 -24.41 -18.37 -12.12
N SER A 87 -23.93 -18.69 -10.90
CA SER A 87 -23.66 -17.70 -9.85
C SER A 87 -22.18 -17.53 -9.49
N LEU A 88 -21.30 -18.41 -9.99
CA LEU A 88 -19.88 -18.37 -9.64
C LEU A 88 -19.00 -18.20 -10.86
N ALA A 89 -17.94 -17.43 -10.70
CA ALA A 89 -16.89 -17.26 -11.70
C ALA A 89 -15.51 -17.12 -11.03
N VAL A 90 -14.47 -17.49 -11.77
CA VAL A 90 -13.09 -17.07 -11.47
C VAL A 90 -12.79 -15.83 -12.29
N HIS A 91 -12.23 -14.83 -11.66
CA HIS A 91 -11.85 -13.57 -12.29
C HIS A 91 -10.38 -13.27 -12.00
N ALA A 92 -9.68 -12.76 -12.99
CA ALA A 92 -8.30 -12.30 -12.89
C ALA A 92 -8.10 -11.04 -13.70
N ASN A 93 -7.29 -10.13 -13.18
CA ASN A 93 -6.83 -8.95 -13.91
C ASN A 93 -5.31 -8.97 -14.00
N LEU A 94 -4.79 -8.36 -15.06
CA LEU A 94 -3.38 -8.05 -15.20
C LEU A 94 -3.26 -6.54 -15.40
N TYR A 95 -2.80 -5.82 -14.39
CA TYR A 95 -2.66 -4.37 -14.38
C TYR A 95 -1.21 -3.93 -14.45
N ILE A 96 -0.97 -2.83 -15.14
CA ILE A 96 0.17 -1.95 -14.90
C ILE A 96 -0.35 -0.83 -14.03
N SER A 97 0.25 -0.67 -12.86
CA SER A 97 -0.18 0.29 -11.85
C SER A 97 0.92 1.29 -11.54
N LEU A 98 0.56 2.56 -11.48
CA LEU A 98 1.38 3.63 -10.94
C LEU A 98 0.85 4.01 -9.56
N ARG A 99 1.72 4.04 -8.57
CA ARG A 99 1.39 4.43 -7.19
C ARG A 99 2.29 5.57 -6.76
N HIS A 100 1.67 6.66 -6.37
CA HIS A 100 2.31 7.88 -5.91
C HIS A 100 1.94 8.09 -4.44
N ARG A 101 2.91 8.07 -3.55
CA ARG A 101 2.73 8.27 -2.11
C ARG A 101 3.52 9.48 -1.67
N PHE A 102 2.97 10.22 -0.75
CA PHE A 102 3.59 11.42 -0.21
C PHE A 102 3.35 11.52 1.29
N VAL A 103 4.33 12.11 1.98
CA VAL A 103 4.26 12.46 3.40
C VAL A 103 5.09 13.71 3.66
N ASN A 104 4.56 14.57 4.51
CA ASN A 104 5.31 15.70 5.06
C ASN A 104 5.90 15.24 6.39
N ALA A 105 7.19 14.98 6.41
CA ALA A 105 7.89 14.54 7.60
C ALA A 105 8.58 15.73 8.29
N THR A 106 8.58 15.72 9.61
CA THR A 106 9.34 16.68 10.41
C THR A 106 10.49 15.97 11.12
N GLU A 107 11.70 16.44 10.91
CA GLU A 107 12.88 15.93 11.59
C GLU A 107 12.99 16.55 12.98
N HIS A 108 13.12 15.71 13.97
CA HIS A 108 13.35 16.08 15.36
C HIS A 108 14.67 15.51 15.84
N HIS A 109 15.31 16.22 16.73
CA HIS A 109 16.45 15.70 17.47
C HIS A 109 16.22 15.85 18.97
N TRP A 110 16.77 14.93 19.71
CA TRP A 110 16.79 14.96 21.14
C TRP A 110 18.17 14.54 21.63
N LYS A 111 18.78 15.38 22.47
CA LYS A 111 20.08 15.11 23.09
C LYS A 111 19.89 15.19 24.60
N ARG A 112 20.36 14.19 25.32
CA ARG A 112 20.46 14.18 26.78
C ARG A 112 21.91 13.99 27.14
N THR A 113 22.44 14.86 27.94
CA THR A 113 23.79 14.77 28.48
C THR A 113 23.69 14.61 30.00
N GLU A 114 24.30 13.59 30.53
CA GLU A 114 24.38 13.29 31.96
C GLU A 114 25.84 13.48 32.40
N TYR A 115 26.01 14.25 33.45
CA TYR A 115 27.31 14.53 34.04
C TYR A 115 27.43 13.80 35.35
N TYR A 116 28.49 13.03 35.52
CA TYR A 116 28.80 12.24 36.74
C TYR A 116 30.09 12.76 37.37
N LEU A 117 29.99 13.10 38.66
CA LEU A 117 31.12 13.44 39.49
C LEU A 117 31.26 12.38 40.58
N ASP A 118 32.44 11.75 40.73
CA ASP A 118 32.70 10.67 41.70
C ASP A 118 31.61 9.55 41.61
N ASP A 119 31.29 9.09 40.39
CA ASP A 119 30.27 8.07 40.07
C ASP A 119 28.85 8.45 40.49
N LYS A 120 28.59 9.70 40.84
CA LYS A 120 27.24 10.19 41.15
C LYS A 120 26.77 11.13 40.08
N LEU A 121 25.51 10.96 39.68
CA LEU A 121 24.86 11.89 38.74
C LEU A 121 24.80 13.29 39.39
N ASP A 122 25.52 14.25 38.80
CA ASP A 122 25.54 15.64 39.21
C ASP A 122 24.38 16.42 38.61
N HIS A 123 24.33 16.45 37.28
CA HIS A 123 23.23 17.13 36.58
C HIS A 123 22.93 16.49 35.21
N THR A 124 21.78 16.83 34.66
CA THR A 124 21.33 16.38 33.35
C THR A 124 20.93 17.59 32.51
N SER A 125 21.54 17.72 31.32
CA SER A 125 21.13 18.67 30.30
C SER A 125 20.24 17.97 29.25
N ARG A 126 19.22 18.68 28.78
CA ARG A 126 18.34 18.18 27.72
C ARG A 126 18.17 19.24 26.65
N ASP A 127 18.44 18.85 25.41
CA ASP A 127 18.19 19.67 24.23
C ASP A 127 17.17 18.96 23.32
N LYS A 128 16.14 19.68 22.92
CA LYS A 128 15.11 19.21 21.98
C LYS A 128 14.90 20.28 20.94
N GLY A 129 14.93 19.85 19.67
CA GLY A 129 14.70 20.77 18.56
C GLY A 129 14.09 20.08 17.36
N SER A 130 13.64 20.90 16.43
CA SER A 130 13.21 20.49 15.10
C SER A 130 14.20 21.07 14.10
N LYS A 131 14.78 20.23 13.24
CA LYS A 131 15.77 20.65 12.25
C LYS A 131 15.17 21.07 10.92
N GLY A 132 14.07 20.45 10.50
CA GLY A 132 13.50 20.73 9.19
C GLY A 132 12.18 19.99 8.94
N LYS A 133 11.55 20.39 7.84
CA LYS A 133 10.41 19.68 7.26
C LYS A 133 10.85 19.16 5.91
N TYR A 134 10.47 17.95 5.58
CA TYR A 134 10.82 17.26 4.34
C TYR A 134 9.58 16.76 3.65
N ASP A 135 9.47 17.03 2.36
CA ASP A 135 8.47 16.40 1.51
C ASP A 135 9.06 15.11 0.95
N ILE A 136 8.51 13.99 1.38
CA ILE A 136 8.95 12.67 0.94
C ILE A 136 7.91 12.11 0.00
N VAL A 137 8.35 11.75 -1.22
CA VAL A 137 7.51 11.17 -2.26
C VAL A 137 8.08 9.82 -2.66
N LEU A 138 7.24 8.79 -2.63
CA LEU A 138 7.59 7.46 -3.12
C LEU A 138 6.72 7.11 -4.31
N ASN A 139 7.35 7.02 -5.47
CA ASN A 139 6.72 6.62 -6.71
C ASN A 139 7.13 5.21 -7.08
N TYR A 140 6.18 4.35 -7.42
CA TYR A 140 6.54 3.08 -8.04
C TYR A 140 5.53 2.57 -9.06
N TRP A 141 6.09 1.80 -10.00
CA TRP A 141 5.35 1.04 -11.00
C TRP A 141 5.32 -0.42 -10.59
N SER A 142 4.17 -1.05 -10.74
CA SER A 142 4.00 -2.47 -10.48
C SER A 142 3.19 -3.16 -11.57
N LEU A 143 3.42 -4.47 -11.68
CA LEU A 143 2.58 -5.38 -12.43
C LEU A 143 1.73 -6.14 -11.41
N ASP A 144 0.43 -5.87 -11.39
CA ASP A 144 -0.50 -6.40 -10.40
C ASP A 144 -1.37 -7.50 -11.02
N LEU A 145 -1.47 -8.63 -10.33
CA LEU A 145 -2.27 -9.79 -10.71
C LEU A 145 -3.24 -10.17 -9.58
N PRO A 146 -4.38 -9.49 -9.44
CA PRO A 146 -5.45 -9.95 -8.58
C PRO A 146 -6.17 -11.14 -9.21
N ILE A 147 -6.39 -12.20 -8.41
CA ILE A 147 -7.14 -13.38 -8.80
C ILE A 147 -8.16 -13.69 -7.72
N GLY A 148 -9.43 -13.81 -8.08
CA GLY A 148 -10.51 -14.01 -7.13
C GLY A 148 -11.63 -14.90 -7.59
N ILE A 149 -12.48 -15.24 -6.64
CA ILE A 149 -13.75 -15.92 -6.87
C ILE A 149 -14.86 -14.88 -6.75
N ARG A 150 -15.68 -14.81 -7.77
CA ARG A 150 -16.79 -13.89 -7.91
C ARG A 150 -18.11 -14.61 -7.72
N TYR A 151 -18.95 -14.06 -6.87
CA TYR A 151 -20.34 -14.46 -6.74
C TYR A 151 -21.23 -13.43 -7.45
N LYS A 152 -21.95 -13.89 -8.48
CA LYS A 152 -22.90 -13.12 -9.27
C LYS A 152 -24.26 -13.12 -8.59
N MET A 153 -24.80 -11.93 -8.37
CA MET A 153 -26.12 -11.71 -7.77
C MET A 153 -27.14 -11.26 -8.80
N PRO A 154 -28.44 -11.32 -8.49
CA PRO A 154 -29.50 -10.79 -9.36
C PRO A 154 -29.28 -9.32 -9.73
N ARG A 155 -29.80 -8.90 -10.88
CA ARG A 155 -29.74 -7.52 -11.40
C ARG A 155 -28.31 -7.03 -11.72
N GLY A 156 -27.37 -7.96 -11.96
CA GLY A 156 -26.00 -7.66 -12.35
C GLY A 156 -25.07 -7.25 -11.20
N TYR A 157 -25.50 -7.30 -9.95
CA TYR A 157 -24.58 -7.08 -8.81
C TYR A 157 -23.63 -8.26 -8.65
N PHE A 158 -22.48 -8.00 -8.06
CA PHE A 158 -21.53 -9.04 -7.70
C PHE A 158 -20.71 -8.65 -6.48
N ILE A 159 -20.19 -9.66 -5.83
CA ILE A 159 -19.11 -9.56 -4.85
C ILE A 159 -17.99 -10.51 -5.25
N GLU A 160 -16.78 -10.16 -4.89
CA GLU A 160 -15.60 -10.95 -5.21
C GLU A 160 -14.61 -10.87 -4.06
N ALA A 161 -13.85 -11.96 -3.82
CA ALA A 161 -12.74 -11.97 -2.90
C ALA A 161 -11.61 -12.82 -3.47
N GLY A 162 -10.37 -12.46 -3.13
CA GLY A 162 -9.21 -13.17 -3.66
C GLY A 162 -7.89 -12.68 -3.13
N GLY A 163 -6.82 -13.13 -3.81
CA GLY A 163 -5.45 -12.77 -3.56
C GLY A 163 -4.91 -11.81 -4.60
N LEU A 164 -4.04 -10.91 -4.18
CA LEU A 164 -3.24 -10.04 -5.02
C LEU A 164 -1.79 -10.54 -5.00
N PHE A 165 -1.21 -10.65 -6.18
CA PHE A 165 0.22 -10.73 -6.40
C PHE A 165 0.64 -9.49 -7.18
N ALA A 166 1.61 -8.73 -6.67
CA ALA A 166 2.15 -7.59 -7.37
C ALA A 166 3.68 -7.68 -7.45
N TYR A 167 4.22 -7.38 -8.62
CA TYR A 167 5.67 -7.31 -8.87
C TYR A 167 6.06 -5.85 -9.10
N ILE A 168 6.99 -5.32 -8.30
CA ILE A 168 7.46 -3.94 -8.41
C ILE A 168 8.48 -3.85 -9.54
N LEU A 169 8.16 -3.08 -10.57
CA LEU A 169 8.99 -2.85 -11.76
C LEU A 169 10.04 -1.77 -11.51
N SER A 170 9.67 -0.71 -10.81
CA SER A 170 10.57 0.38 -10.44
C SER A 170 10.04 1.12 -9.22
N ALA A 171 10.95 1.65 -8.41
CA ALA A 171 10.62 2.49 -7.25
C ALA A 171 11.61 3.65 -7.15
N ASN A 172 11.09 4.87 -7.01
CA ASN A 172 11.87 6.10 -6.86
C ASN A 172 11.41 6.81 -5.59
N LEU A 173 12.37 7.18 -4.77
CA LEU A 173 12.19 7.99 -3.57
C LEU A 173 12.69 9.40 -3.85
N GLU A 174 11.84 10.39 -3.66
CA GLU A 174 12.17 11.80 -3.74
C GLU A 174 12.09 12.42 -2.35
N VAL A 175 13.14 13.09 -1.92
CA VAL A 175 13.18 13.84 -0.67
C VAL A 175 13.55 15.27 -1.05
N ASP A 176 12.60 16.19 -0.95
CA ASP A 176 12.69 17.57 -1.45
C ASP A 176 13.12 17.60 -2.95
N LEU A 177 14.35 17.99 -3.22
CA LEU A 177 14.91 18.10 -4.58
C LEU A 177 15.83 16.93 -4.97
N ILE A 178 15.96 15.93 -4.11
CA ILE A 178 16.85 14.78 -4.34
C ILE A 178 16.01 13.59 -4.73
N SER A 179 16.26 13.02 -5.92
CA SER A 179 15.64 11.78 -6.37
C SER A 179 16.64 10.62 -6.24
N LEU A 180 16.20 9.54 -5.60
CA LEU A 180 17.00 8.34 -5.36
C LEU A 180 16.30 7.12 -5.98
N ASP A 181 17.07 6.28 -6.65
CA ASP A 181 16.59 4.94 -7.04
C ASP A 181 16.37 4.09 -5.79
N PHE A 182 15.12 3.82 -5.50
CA PHE A 182 14.69 3.08 -4.32
C PHE A 182 14.33 1.62 -4.62
N HIS A 183 14.48 1.17 -5.86
CA HIS A 183 14.06 -0.16 -6.28
C HIS A 183 14.72 -1.29 -5.49
N SER A 184 16.00 -1.15 -5.14
CA SER A 184 16.74 -2.16 -4.35
C SER A 184 16.31 -2.23 -2.88
N TYR A 185 15.56 -1.26 -2.40
CA TYR A 185 15.05 -1.16 -1.01
C TYR A 185 13.56 -1.48 -0.89
N ALA A 186 12.82 -1.41 -1.98
CA ALA A 186 11.43 -1.85 -2.03
C ALA A 186 11.35 -3.38 -1.97
N ALA A 187 10.25 -3.90 -1.43
CA ALA A 187 9.93 -5.31 -1.59
C ALA A 187 9.68 -5.58 -3.08
N GLY A 188 10.43 -6.50 -3.69
CA GLY A 188 10.27 -6.81 -5.12
C GLY A 188 8.91 -7.45 -5.44
N ILE A 189 8.27 -8.07 -4.44
CA ILE A 189 6.99 -8.77 -4.55
C ILE A 189 6.10 -8.32 -3.40
N GLU A 190 4.87 -7.93 -3.71
CA GLU A 190 3.81 -7.66 -2.75
C GLU A 190 2.73 -8.73 -2.87
N LEU A 191 2.31 -9.25 -1.73
CA LEU A 191 1.15 -10.13 -1.59
C LEU A 191 0.06 -9.42 -0.82
N GLY A 192 -1.18 -9.63 -1.21
CA GLY A 192 -2.33 -9.04 -0.56
C GLY A 192 -3.58 -9.91 -0.67
N VAL A 193 -4.61 -9.52 0.05
CA VAL A 193 -5.97 -10.04 -0.10
C VAL A 193 -6.89 -8.89 -0.47
N PHE A 194 -7.92 -9.18 -1.25
CA PHE A 194 -8.87 -8.14 -1.66
C PHE A 194 -10.32 -8.60 -1.57
N ALA A 195 -11.19 -7.61 -1.47
CA ALA A 195 -12.62 -7.76 -1.63
C ALA A 195 -13.15 -6.69 -2.58
N THR A 196 -14.02 -7.10 -3.50
CA THR A 196 -14.62 -6.23 -4.52
C THR A 196 -16.13 -6.34 -4.46
N ALA A 197 -16.81 -5.24 -4.69
CA ALA A 197 -18.26 -5.21 -4.93
C ALA A 197 -18.54 -4.30 -6.13
N GLY A 198 -19.51 -4.69 -6.96
CA GLY A 198 -19.80 -3.90 -8.15
C GLY A 198 -21.10 -4.28 -8.82
N LYS A 199 -21.29 -3.66 -9.98
CA LYS A 199 -22.45 -3.88 -10.82
C LYS A 199 -22.06 -3.90 -12.28
N THR A 200 -22.60 -4.87 -13.01
CA THR A 200 -22.46 -5.04 -14.45
C THR A 200 -23.70 -4.49 -15.16
N PHE A 201 -23.48 -3.66 -16.17
CA PHE A 201 -24.49 -3.05 -17.01
C PHE A 201 -24.35 -3.63 -18.43
N PRO A 202 -25.39 -4.24 -18.98
CA PRO A 202 -25.35 -4.74 -20.35
C PRO A 202 -25.26 -3.58 -21.35
N LEU A 203 -24.46 -3.76 -22.39
CA LEU A 203 -24.32 -2.83 -23.51
C LEU A 203 -24.70 -3.55 -24.82
N PRO A 204 -25.08 -2.80 -25.87
CA PRO A 204 -25.34 -3.38 -27.19
C PRO A 204 -24.12 -4.15 -27.74
N GLY A 205 -24.38 -5.24 -28.47
CA GLY A 205 -23.32 -5.96 -29.21
C GLY A 205 -22.46 -6.89 -28.36
N ASN A 206 -23.06 -7.66 -27.44
CA ASN A 206 -22.36 -8.61 -26.55
C ASN A 206 -21.25 -7.95 -25.70
N ARG A 207 -21.49 -6.76 -25.22
CA ARG A 207 -20.59 -6.00 -24.36
C ARG A 207 -21.25 -5.74 -23.04
N ALA A 208 -20.44 -5.50 -22.01
CA ALA A 208 -20.94 -5.04 -20.73
C ALA A 208 -19.94 -4.04 -20.11
N LEU A 209 -20.48 -3.05 -19.40
CA LEU A 209 -19.71 -2.16 -18.56
C LEU A 209 -19.87 -2.60 -17.10
N GLU A 210 -18.79 -2.77 -16.43
CA GLU A 210 -18.77 -3.07 -15.00
C GLU A 210 -18.20 -1.87 -14.26
N LEU A 211 -18.86 -1.47 -13.18
CA LEU A 211 -18.37 -0.48 -12.23
C LEU A 211 -18.17 -1.17 -10.88
N TYR A 212 -17.05 -0.91 -10.23
CA TYR A 212 -16.71 -1.60 -8.99
C TYR A 212 -15.93 -0.74 -8.01
N TRP A 213 -16.02 -1.15 -6.75
CA TRP A 213 -15.16 -0.75 -5.65
C TRP A 213 -14.37 -1.96 -5.18
N ASN A 214 -13.08 -1.76 -4.97
CA ASN A 214 -12.17 -2.79 -4.46
C ASN A 214 -11.45 -2.24 -3.22
N PHE A 215 -11.32 -3.07 -2.23
CA PHE A 215 -10.46 -2.84 -1.08
C PHE A 215 -9.41 -3.94 -1.01
N THR A 216 -8.14 -3.57 -1.02
CA THR A 216 -7.00 -4.48 -0.94
C THR A 216 -6.22 -4.23 0.33
N PHE A 217 -5.78 -5.29 0.96
CA PHE A 217 -4.99 -5.30 2.16
C PHE A 217 -3.67 -6.02 1.92
N GLY A 218 -2.54 -5.30 2.01
CA GLY A 218 -1.21 -5.86 1.84
C GLY A 218 -0.83 -6.76 3.02
N LEU A 219 -0.33 -7.94 2.70
CA LEU A 219 0.16 -8.92 3.68
C LEU A 219 1.68 -8.83 3.85
N THR A 220 2.40 -8.47 2.80
CA THR A 220 3.85 -8.28 2.81
C THR A 220 4.22 -6.85 3.20
N PRO A 221 5.36 -6.64 3.85
CA PRO A 221 5.90 -5.30 4.08
C PRO A 221 6.27 -4.61 2.76
N LEU A 222 6.17 -3.28 2.74
CA LEU A 222 6.58 -2.44 1.60
C LEU A 222 8.11 -2.37 1.42
N LEU A 223 8.84 -2.48 2.52
CA LEU A 223 10.29 -2.40 2.58
C LEU A 223 10.88 -3.79 2.73
N ASN A 224 12.02 -4.02 2.10
CA ASN A 224 12.73 -5.27 2.27
C ASN A 224 13.45 -5.32 3.64
N ASP A 225 13.83 -6.53 4.07
CA ASP A 225 14.47 -6.76 5.38
C ASP A 225 15.83 -6.04 5.52
N ARG A 226 16.46 -5.63 4.41
CA ARG A 226 17.73 -4.88 4.47
C ARG A 226 17.51 -3.48 5.03
N VAL A 227 16.40 -2.83 4.63
CA VAL A 227 16.05 -1.49 5.14
C VAL A 227 15.51 -1.57 6.55
N ALA A 228 14.69 -2.57 6.86
CA ALA A 228 14.12 -2.76 8.18
C ALA A 228 15.21 -2.88 9.28
N LYS A 229 16.39 -3.39 8.94
CA LYS A 229 17.53 -3.47 9.86
C LYS A 229 18.21 -2.13 10.16
N TYR A 230 18.09 -1.15 9.26
CA TYR A 230 18.65 0.19 9.47
C TYR A 230 17.66 1.15 10.14
N LEU A 231 16.38 0.82 10.11
CA LEU A 231 15.37 1.49 10.90
C LEU A 231 15.37 0.82 12.28
N TYR A 232 15.71 1.54 13.32
CA TYR A 232 15.95 1.04 14.69
C TYR A 232 14.77 0.30 15.34
N ASP A 233 13.57 0.51 14.84
CA ASP A 233 12.40 -0.31 15.18
C ASP A 233 12.11 -1.25 14.00
N ASP A 234 11.74 -2.49 14.25
CA ASP A 234 11.35 -3.50 13.23
C ASP A 234 10.02 -3.06 12.55
N ILE A 235 10.07 -1.88 11.91
CA ILE A 235 8.94 -1.24 11.25
C ILE A 235 8.69 -1.99 9.96
N ARG A 236 7.51 -2.63 9.89
CA ARG A 236 7.05 -3.36 8.71
C ARG A 236 5.78 -2.71 8.16
N PRO A 237 5.90 -1.54 7.51
CA PRO A 237 4.74 -0.85 6.96
C PRO A 237 4.07 -1.73 5.92
N ARG A 238 2.74 -1.80 5.98
CA ARG A 238 1.92 -2.50 5.01
C ARG A 238 0.94 -1.54 4.40
N GLU A 239 0.52 -1.85 3.21
CA GLU A 239 -0.35 -1.00 2.41
C GLU A 239 -1.80 -1.48 2.46
N TRP A 240 -2.72 -0.55 2.39
CA TRP A 240 -4.09 -0.80 2.02
C TRP A 240 -4.49 0.11 0.84
N LEU A 241 -5.30 -0.41 -0.05
CA LEU A 241 -5.74 0.27 -1.26
C LEU A 241 -7.26 0.30 -1.29
N ALA A 242 -7.83 1.48 -1.52
CA ALA A 242 -9.23 1.62 -1.87
C ALA A 242 -9.30 2.07 -3.33
N GLN A 243 -9.92 1.27 -4.19
CA GLN A 243 -9.97 1.49 -5.63
C GLN A 243 -11.40 1.65 -6.10
N ALA A 244 -11.59 2.58 -7.03
CA ALA A 244 -12.80 2.67 -7.84
C ALA A 244 -12.45 2.43 -9.30
N GLY A 245 -13.13 1.52 -9.97
CA GLY A 245 -12.77 1.15 -11.32
C GLY A 245 -13.93 0.79 -12.22
N ALA A 246 -13.58 0.61 -13.49
CA ALA A 246 -14.47 0.14 -14.51
C ALA A 246 -13.81 -0.93 -15.38
N THR A 247 -14.60 -1.90 -15.83
CA THR A 247 -14.19 -2.91 -16.81
C THR A 247 -15.15 -2.89 -17.98
N LEU A 248 -14.61 -2.77 -19.18
CA LEU A 248 -15.37 -2.95 -20.42
C LEU A 248 -15.15 -4.39 -20.91
N TRP A 249 -16.18 -5.22 -20.76
CA TRP A 249 -16.21 -6.59 -21.27
C TRP A 249 -16.55 -6.59 -22.77
N LEU A 250 -15.82 -7.36 -23.55
CA LEU A 250 -15.97 -7.38 -25.00
C LEU A 250 -16.69 -8.62 -25.53
N PHE A 251 -16.67 -9.72 -24.79
CA PHE A 251 -17.31 -11.01 -25.15
C PHE A 251 -17.35 -11.94 -23.94
#